data_5c92a76ab20438062ab8e3bec723aceb
#
_entry.id   5c92a76ab20438062ab8e3bec723aceb
#
_cell.length_a   1.000
_cell.length_b   1.000
_cell.length_c   1.000
_cell.angle_alpha   90.00
_cell.angle_beta   90.00
_cell.angle_gamma   90.00
#
_symmetry.space_group_name_H-M   'P 1'
#
loop_
_entity.id
_entity.type
_entity.pdbx_description
1 polymer ?
#
loop_
_entity_poly.entity_id
_entity_poly.type
_entity_poly.pdbx_seq_one_letter_code
_entity_poly.pdbx_strand_id
1 'polypeptide(L)'
;MKKITGIRKRWMVNSISVVLFIVLLAVAAFSAAMGSYYYSTLSESLKQKAENAISSFDYYRTEAEYYDNARAVVAGEPNSDKLEVEYLDADGQIRFSSSDLTAFRSPGTPDIAEAISMKRTKVWIGADPSTGEHIMAASSPLMIDGEVVGVMRYVTSLNKVDKQIIIIVAIALGIGLGILGMVYFSNLYFIRSIVDPVAGITETAKRIAAGSYGVQIEKRYDDEIGALTDTINDMSLKINQSEKMKNEFISSVSHEPVSYTHLTLPTNSRV
;
A
#
# COMPACT_ATOMS: atom_id res chain seq x y z
N MET A 1 -20.40 16.64 5.29
CA MET A 1 -18.97 16.50 5.70
C MET A 1 -18.70 17.45 6.86
N LYS A 2 -18.38 16.95 8.07
CA LYS A 2 -18.00 17.79 9.22
C LYS A 2 -16.70 18.53 8.89
N LYS A 3 -16.71 19.88 8.94
CA LYS A 3 -15.51 20.73 8.78
C LYS A 3 -14.42 20.24 9.73
N ILE A 4 -13.28 19.78 9.18
CA ILE A 4 -12.08 19.45 9.94
C ILE A 4 -11.54 20.77 10.48
N THR A 5 -11.81 21.07 11.75
CA THR A 5 -11.44 22.32 12.41
C THR A 5 -10.09 22.15 13.12
N GLY A 6 -9.11 23.02 12.77
CA GLY A 6 -7.77 23.05 13.35
C GLY A 6 -6.67 22.52 12.43
N ILE A 7 -5.50 23.21 12.44
CA ILE A 7 -4.33 22.88 11.63
C ILE A 7 -3.83 21.45 11.93
N ARG A 8 -3.81 21.07 13.23
CA ARG A 8 -3.38 19.74 13.70
C ARG A 8 -4.10 18.61 12.98
N LYS A 9 -5.43 18.67 13.00
CA LYS A 9 -6.27 17.60 12.42
C LYS A 9 -6.20 17.60 10.89
N ARG A 10 -6.19 18.76 10.26
CA ARG A 10 -6.08 18.89 8.80
C ARG A 10 -4.76 18.32 8.29
N TRP A 11 -3.65 18.66 8.95
CA TRP A 11 -2.32 18.17 8.59
C TRP A 11 -2.22 16.65 8.75
N MET A 12 -2.62 16.10 9.92
CA MET A 12 -2.54 14.68 10.21
C MET A 12 -3.40 13.85 9.24
N VAL A 13 -4.64 14.27 8.99
CA VAL A 13 -5.53 13.55 8.06
C VAL A 13 -4.98 13.60 6.64
N ASN A 14 -4.52 14.77 6.17
CA ASN A 14 -3.96 14.90 4.83
C ASN A 14 -2.71 14.02 4.65
N SER A 15 -1.75 14.11 5.56
CA SER A 15 -0.50 13.34 5.50
C SER A 15 -0.75 11.84 5.53
N ILE A 16 -1.56 11.35 6.48
CA ILE A 16 -1.87 9.92 6.61
C ILE A 16 -2.66 9.42 5.40
N SER A 17 -3.63 10.20 4.90
CA SER A 17 -4.43 9.79 3.73
C SER A 17 -3.60 9.64 2.47
N VAL A 18 -2.68 10.57 2.21
CA VAL A 18 -1.79 10.49 1.04
C VAL A 18 -0.88 9.26 1.12
N VAL A 19 -0.24 9.04 2.28
CA VAL A 19 0.65 7.89 2.46
C VAL A 19 -0.13 6.58 2.43
N LEU A 20 -1.31 6.52 3.05
CA LEU A 20 -2.19 5.35 2.99
C LEU A 20 -2.56 5.00 1.54
N PHE A 21 -2.93 6.00 0.73
CA PHE A 21 -3.25 5.80 -0.68
C PHE A 21 -2.05 5.24 -1.46
N ILE A 22 -0.85 5.81 -1.26
CA ILE A 22 0.38 5.34 -1.91
C ILE A 22 0.70 3.90 -1.50
N VAL A 23 0.61 3.58 -0.20
CA VAL A 23 0.89 2.23 0.32
C VAL A 23 -0.10 1.22 -0.26
N LEU A 24 -1.39 1.53 -0.28
CA LEU A 24 -2.40 0.63 -0.85
C LEU A 24 -2.17 0.39 -2.34
N LEU A 25 -1.87 1.45 -3.10
CA LEU A 25 -1.58 1.34 -4.53
C LEU A 25 -0.31 0.51 -4.77
N ALA A 26 0.75 0.73 -4.00
CA ALA A 26 1.99 -0.02 -4.11
C ALA A 26 1.81 -1.51 -3.77
N VAL A 27 1.08 -1.83 -2.69
CA VAL A 27 0.78 -3.22 -2.31
C VAL A 27 -0.09 -3.90 -3.37
N ALA A 28 -1.10 -3.22 -3.91
CA ALA A 28 -1.96 -3.76 -4.97
C ALA A 28 -1.17 -4.04 -6.26
N ALA A 29 -0.34 -3.09 -6.71
CA ALA A 29 0.50 -3.26 -7.89
C ALA A 29 1.53 -4.38 -7.71
N PHE A 30 2.17 -4.44 -6.54
CA PHE A 30 3.13 -5.50 -6.20
C PHE A 30 2.46 -6.88 -6.16
N SER A 31 1.28 -6.99 -5.54
CA SER A 31 0.50 -8.24 -5.47
C SER A 31 0.11 -8.74 -6.86
N ALA A 32 -0.37 -7.85 -7.73
CA ALA A 32 -0.72 -8.18 -9.11
C ALA A 32 0.50 -8.62 -9.93
N ALA A 33 1.62 -7.90 -9.82
CA ALA A 33 2.86 -8.24 -10.51
C ALA A 33 3.40 -9.61 -10.07
N MET A 34 3.37 -9.88 -8.74
CA MET A 34 3.87 -11.13 -8.18
C MET A 34 2.99 -12.32 -8.59
N GLY A 35 1.67 -12.16 -8.52
CA GLY A 35 0.74 -13.16 -9.01
C GLY A 35 0.99 -13.47 -10.49
N SER A 36 1.04 -12.45 -11.35
CA SER A 36 1.32 -12.62 -12.77
C SER A 36 2.65 -13.33 -13.02
N TYR A 37 3.71 -12.96 -12.29
CA TYR A 37 5.03 -13.56 -12.41
C TYR A 37 5.02 -15.07 -12.07
N TYR A 38 4.45 -15.45 -10.92
CA TYR A 38 4.40 -16.85 -10.51
C TYR A 38 3.56 -17.70 -11.45
N TYR A 39 2.36 -17.23 -11.82
CA TYR A 39 1.49 -18.00 -12.72
C TYR A 39 2.07 -18.10 -14.14
N SER A 40 2.64 -17.04 -14.69
CA SER A 40 3.25 -17.08 -16.03
C SER A 40 4.49 -17.99 -16.07
N THR A 41 5.34 -17.93 -15.04
CA THR A 41 6.54 -18.78 -14.94
C THR A 41 6.16 -20.26 -14.84
N LEU A 42 5.15 -20.57 -14.01
CA LEU A 42 4.68 -21.94 -13.85
C LEU A 42 4.00 -22.45 -15.12
N SER A 43 3.18 -21.62 -15.77
CA SER A 43 2.52 -21.92 -17.05
C SER A 43 3.53 -22.26 -18.15
N GLU A 44 4.57 -21.41 -18.29
CA GLU A 44 5.60 -21.65 -19.30
C GLU A 44 6.41 -22.92 -19.00
N SER A 45 6.77 -23.12 -17.72
CA SER A 45 7.47 -24.34 -17.30
C SER A 45 6.65 -25.62 -17.57
N LEU A 46 5.35 -25.59 -17.27
CA LEU A 46 4.46 -26.72 -17.48
C LEU A 46 4.24 -26.98 -18.97
N LYS A 47 4.05 -25.92 -19.76
CA LYS A 47 3.92 -25.99 -21.21
C LYS A 47 5.18 -26.59 -21.86
N GLN A 48 6.37 -26.11 -21.48
CA GLN A 48 7.64 -26.65 -21.99
C GLN A 48 7.82 -28.13 -21.63
N LYS A 49 7.43 -28.55 -20.41
CA LYS A 49 7.46 -29.98 -20.04
C LYS A 49 6.56 -30.81 -20.96
N ALA A 50 5.33 -30.34 -21.19
CA ALA A 50 4.38 -31.03 -22.06
C ALA A 50 4.87 -31.10 -23.52
N GLU A 51 5.46 -30.01 -24.03
CA GLU A 51 6.04 -29.94 -25.38
C GLU A 51 7.29 -30.84 -25.52
N ASN A 52 8.18 -30.84 -24.51
CA ASN A 52 9.36 -31.69 -24.50
C ASN A 52 9.01 -33.17 -24.48
N ALA A 53 7.93 -33.56 -23.76
CA ALA A 53 7.45 -34.92 -23.76
C ALA A 53 7.04 -35.38 -25.15
N ILE A 54 6.39 -34.53 -25.96
CA ILE A 54 5.98 -34.85 -27.32
C ILE A 54 7.17 -35.23 -28.20
N SER A 55 8.31 -34.54 -28.07
CA SER A 55 9.49 -34.80 -28.88
C SER A 55 10.03 -36.22 -28.70
N SER A 56 9.71 -36.89 -27.59
CA SER A 56 10.06 -38.31 -27.41
C SER A 56 9.23 -39.25 -28.27
N PHE A 57 8.11 -38.75 -28.83
CA PHE A 57 7.21 -39.51 -29.67
C PHE A 57 7.51 -39.40 -31.19
N ASP A 58 8.37 -38.48 -31.61
CA ASP A 58 8.68 -38.20 -33.02
C ASP A 58 9.22 -39.43 -33.77
N TYR A 59 9.75 -40.43 -33.07
CA TYR A 59 10.33 -41.64 -33.63
C TYR A 59 9.30 -42.75 -33.92
N TYR A 60 8.12 -42.68 -33.30
CA TYR A 60 7.08 -43.70 -33.40
C TYR A 60 6.13 -43.43 -34.58
N ARG A 61 5.52 -44.48 -35.11
CA ARG A 61 4.67 -44.41 -36.32
C ARG A 61 3.33 -45.09 -36.18
N THR A 62 3.10 -45.82 -35.08
CA THR A 62 1.86 -46.59 -34.85
C THR A 62 1.24 -46.18 -33.52
N GLU A 63 -0.09 -46.27 -33.41
CA GLU A 63 -0.81 -45.96 -32.16
C GLU A 63 -0.36 -46.87 -31.00
N ALA A 64 0.00 -48.15 -31.30
CA ALA A 64 0.47 -49.10 -30.28
C ALA A 64 1.81 -48.62 -29.69
N GLU A 65 2.76 -48.16 -30.52
CA GLU A 65 4.03 -47.62 -30.05
C GLU A 65 3.85 -46.33 -29.24
N TYR A 66 2.91 -45.44 -29.64
CA TYR A 66 2.55 -44.24 -28.88
C TYR A 66 1.97 -44.64 -27.51
N TYR A 67 1.06 -45.62 -27.47
CA TYR A 67 0.45 -46.10 -26.23
C TYR A 67 1.49 -46.69 -25.26
N ASP A 68 2.39 -47.54 -25.75
CA ASP A 68 3.44 -48.16 -24.93
C ASP A 68 4.46 -47.13 -24.43
N ASN A 69 4.87 -46.17 -25.28
CA ASN A 69 5.75 -45.10 -24.86
C ASN A 69 5.08 -44.14 -23.89
N ALA A 70 3.81 -43.77 -24.09
CA ALA A 70 3.06 -42.93 -23.15
C ALA A 70 2.98 -43.59 -21.77
N ARG A 71 2.73 -44.92 -21.75
CA ARG A 71 2.76 -45.70 -20.51
C ARG A 71 4.11 -45.67 -19.83
N ALA A 72 5.21 -45.77 -20.58
CA ALA A 72 6.56 -45.71 -20.04
C ALA A 72 6.89 -44.30 -19.51
N VAL A 73 6.50 -43.25 -20.21
CA VAL A 73 6.68 -41.86 -19.77
C VAL A 73 5.92 -41.58 -18.49
N VAL A 74 4.63 -41.93 -18.42
CA VAL A 74 3.80 -41.76 -17.23
C VAL A 74 4.33 -42.56 -16.04
N ALA A 75 4.76 -43.83 -16.28
CA ALA A 75 5.32 -44.66 -15.21
C ALA A 75 6.72 -44.23 -14.75
N GLY A 76 7.50 -43.57 -15.63
CA GLY A 76 8.84 -43.06 -15.32
C GLY A 76 8.85 -41.76 -14.56
N GLU A 77 7.76 -41.00 -14.58
CA GLU A 77 7.64 -39.77 -13.76
C GLU A 77 7.46 -40.14 -12.29
N PRO A 78 8.30 -39.61 -11.41
CA PRO A 78 8.16 -39.87 -9.98
C PRO A 78 6.79 -39.38 -9.51
N ASN A 79 6.01 -40.27 -8.89
CA ASN A 79 4.77 -39.90 -8.22
C ASN A 79 5.12 -38.80 -7.19
N SER A 80 4.84 -37.54 -7.52
CA SER A 80 5.14 -36.44 -6.68
C SER A 80 3.87 -35.59 -6.45
N ASP A 81 3.63 -35.21 -5.21
CA ASP A 81 2.57 -34.25 -4.82
C ASP A 81 2.60 -32.93 -5.61
N LYS A 82 3.54 -32.78 -6.52
CA LYS A 82 3.77 -31.52 -7.25
C LYS A 82 3.36 -31.57 -8.71
N LEU A 83 3.39 -32.75 -9.32
CA LEU A 83 3.15 -32.91 -10.75
C LEU A 83 2.51 -34.25 -11.02
N GLU A 84 1.34 -34.25 -11.63
CA GLU A 84 0.66 -35.38 -12.15
C GLU A 84 0.80 -35.42 -13.67
N VAL A 85 1.11 -36.59 -14.23
CA VAL A 85 1.21 -36.80 -15.66
C VAL A 85 0.16 -37.81 -16.09
N GLU A 86 -0.63 -37.42 -17.06
CA GLU A 86 -1.72 -38.20 -17.58
C GLU A 86 -1.55 -38.43 -19.10
N TYR A 87 -1.88 -39.60 -19.56
CA TYR A 87 -2.11 -39.90 -20.97
C TYR A 87 -3.59 -40.08 -21.20
N LEU A 88 -4.14 -39.34 -22.17
CA LEU A 88 -5.52 -39.44 -22.62
C LEU A 88 -5.56 -39.92 -24.08
N ASP A 89 -6.61 -40.66 -24.43
CA ASP A 89 -6.90 -40.98 -25.82
C ASP A 89 -7.45 -39.79 -26.62
N ALA A 90 -7.73 -40.01 -27.90
CA ALA A 90 -8.29 -38.99 -28.80
C ALA A 90 -9.72 -38.54 -28.38
N ASP A 91 -10.43 -39.35 -27.59
CA ASP A 91 -11.75 -39.00 -27.02
C ASP A 91 -11.63 -38.21 -25.70
N GLY A 92 -10.42 -37.92 -25.23
CA GLY A 92 -10.16 -37.20 -24.00
C GLY A 92 -10.40 -38.00 -22.72
N GLN A 93 -10.31 -39.33 -22.80
CA GLN A 93 -10.40 -40.19 -21.63
C GLN A 93 -9.01 -40.55 -21.12
N ILE A 94 -8.80 -40.43 -19.80
CA ILE A 94 -7.54 -40.84 -19.17
C ILE A 94 -7.36 -42.36 -19.32
N ARG A 95 -6.20 -42.75 -19.82
CA ARG A 95 -5.79 -44.15 -19.94
C ARG A 95 -4.75 -44.53 -18.89
N PHE A 96 -3.86 -43.58 -18.54
CA PHE A 96 -2.84 -43.72 -17.50
C PHE A 96 -2.70 -42.44 -16.73
N SER A 97 -2.40 -42.55 -15.44
CA SER A 97 -1.99 -41.41 -14.60
C SER A 97 -0.82 -41.81 -13.70
N SER A 98 0.13 -40.90 -13.47
CA SER A 98 1.22 -41.14 -12.53
C SER A 98 0.76 -41.14 -11.06
N SER A 99 -0.45 -40.71 -10.78
CA SER A 99 -1.04 -40.74 -9.43
C SER A 99 -1.84 -42.00 -9.10
N ASP A 100 -2.03 -42.89 -10.03
CA ASP A 100 -2.85 -44.13 -9.91
C ASP A 100 -4.34 -43.89 -9.58
N LEU A 101 -4.79 -42.65 -9.50
CA LEU A 101 -6.10 -42.32 -8.92
C LEU A 101 -7.27 -42.43 -9.87
N THR A 102 -7.08 -42.64 -11.21
CA THR A 102 -8.26 -42.64 -12.10
C THR A 102 -7.96 -43.10 -13.53
N ALA A 103 -7.90 -44.38 -13.76
CA ALA A 103 -8.10 -44.93 -15.10
C ALA A 103 -9.56 -44.74 -15.54
N PHE A 104 -9.79 -44.36 -16.80
CA PHE A 104 -11.11 -44.26 -17.44
C PHE A 104 -12.03 -43.12 -16.96
N ARG A 105 -11.48 -41.93 -16.70
CA ARG A 105 -12.26 -40.72 -16.40
C ARG A 105 -11.90 -39.61 -17.39
N SER A 106 -12.89 -38.78 -17.79
CA SER A 106 -12.62 -37.52 -18.45
C SER A 106 -12.43 -36.45 -17.40
N PRO A 107 -11.32 -35.68 -17.41
CA PRO A 107 -11.10 -34.58 -16.49
C PRO A 107 -12.14 -33.46 -16.60
N GLY A 108 -12.81 -33.30 -17.75
CA GLY A 108 -13.84 -32.29 -17.96
C GLY A 108 -13.31 -30.85 -18.04
N THR A 109 -12.01 -30.69 -18.26
CA THR A 109 -11.37 -29.39 -18.36
C THR A 109 -11.14 -29.00 -19.82
N PRO A 110 -11.17 -27.65 -20.15
CA PRO A 110 -11.17 -27.19 -21.54
C PRO A 110 -9.85 -27.41 -22.27
N ASP A 111 -8.72 -27.49 -21.57
CA ASP A 111 -7.38 -27.67 -22.14
C ASP A 111 -7.28 -28.86 -23.09
N ILE A 112 -7.95 -29.98 -22.78
CA ILE A 112 -7.92 -31.21 -23.57
C ILE A 112 -8.64 -31.00 -24.91
N ALA A 113 -9.90 -30.54 -24.86
CA ALA A 113 -10.69 -30.32 -26.07
C ALA A 113 -10.06 -29.24 -26.97
N GLU A 114 -9.49 -28.20 -26.37
CA GLU A 114 -8.76 -27.14 -27.11
C GLU A 114 -7.45 -27.67 -27.71
N ALA A 115 -6.70 -28.51 -26.99
CA ALA A 115 -5.47 -29.08 -27.51
C ALA A 115 -5.74 -30.01 -28.70
N ILE A 116 -6.78 -30.86 -28.63
CA ILE A 116 -7.20 -31.73 -29.73
C ILE A 116 -7.66 -30.90 -30.94
N SER A 117 -8.56 -29.95 -30.73
CA SER A 117 -9.17 -29.18 -31.85
C SER A 117 -8.19 -28.24 -32.54
N MET A 118 -7.29 -27.62 -31.77
CA MET A 118 -6.32 -26.68 -32.30
C MET A 118 -4.97 -27.30 -32.67
N LYS A 119 -4.79 -28.60 -32.42
CA LYS A 119 -3.56 -29.39 -32.67
C LYS A 119 -2.31 -28.74 -32.13
N ARG A 120 -2.39 -28.12 -30.90
CA ARG A 120 -1.29 -27.44 -30.22
C ARG A 120 -1.44 -27.51 -28.71
N THR A 121 -0.33 -27.35 -27.99
CA THR A 121 -0.32 -27.29 -26.53
C THR A 121 -1.22 -26.17 -26.00
N LYS A 122 -2.03 -26.52 -25.00
CA LYS A 122 -2.93 -25.61 -24.30
C LYS A 122 -2.70 -25.68 -22.81
N VAL A 123 -2.70 -24.53 -22.17
CA VAL A 123 -2.63 -24.40 -20.72
C VAL A 123 -3.95 -23.85 -20.20
N TRP A 124 -4.45 -24.45 -19.13
CA TRP A 124 -5.66 -24.04 -18.44
C TRP A 124 -5.40 -23.90 -16.95
N ILE A 125 -6.07 -22.94 -16.32
CA ILE A 125 -6.02 -22.68 -14.88
C ILE A 125 -7.46 -22.63 -14.36
N GLY A 126 -7.75 -23.39 -13.32
CA GLY A 126 -9.08 -23.41 -12.72
C GLY A 126 -9.22 -24.45 -11.62
N ALA A 127 -10.46 -24.62 -11.14
CA ALA A 127 -10.75 -25.64 -10.17
C ALA A 127 -10.98 -26.99 -10.89
N ASP A 128 -10.30 -28.03 -10.44
CA ASP A 128 -10.53 -29.41 -10.92
C ASP A 128 -11.98 -29.83 -10.62
N PRO A 129 -12.75 -30.22 -11.64
CA PRO A 129 -14.16 -30.59 -11.46
C PRO A 129 -14.41 -31.71 -10.47
N SER A 130 -13.42 -32.60 -10.25
CA SER A 130 -13.55 -33.76 -9.40
C SER A 130 -13.13 -33.57 -7.96
N THR A 131 -12.07 -32.74 -7.74
CA THR A 131 -11.50 -32.51 -6.41
C THR A 131 -11.82 -31.13 -5.86
N GLY A 132 -12.20 -30.17 -6.73
CA GLY A 132 -12.34 -28.76 -6.39
C GLY A 132 -11.00 -28.05 -6.15
N GLU A 133 -9.88 -28.72 -6.33
CA GLU A 133 -8.55 -28.16 -6.13
C GLU A 133 -8.20 -27.15 -7.24
N HIS A 134 -7.55 -26.04 -6.86
CA HIS A 134 -7.05 -25.08 -7.83
C HIS A 134 -5.81 -25.62 -8.50
N ILE A 135 -5.91 -25.90 -9.80
CA ILE A 135 -4.86 -26.56 -10.59
C ILE A 135 -4.47 -25.73 -11.82
N MET A 136 -3.28 -26.03 -12.34
CA MET A 136 -2.86 -25.66 -13.68
C MET A 136 -2.58 -26.93 -14.46
N ALA A 137 -3.14 -27.03 -15.66
CA ALA A 137 -2.96 -28.16 -16.56
C ALA A 137 -2.41 -27.70 -17.91
N ALA A 138 -1.46 -28.44 -18.45
CA ALA A 138 -0.95 -28.25 -19.81
C ALA A 138 -1.17 -29.52 -20.61
N SER A 139 -1.99 -29.46 -21.66
CA SER A 139 -2.35 -30.55 -22.54
C SER A 139 -1.68 -30.38 -23.89
N SER A 140 -0.91 -31.36 -24.31
CA SER A 140 -0.19 -31.41 -25.58
C SER A 140 -0.66 -32.59 -26.43
N PRO A 141 -1.14 -32.34 -27.67
CA PRO A 141 -1.64 -33.41 -28.54
C PRO A 141 -0.48 -34.25 -29.11
N LEU A 142 -0.66 -35.55 -29.12
CA LEU A 142 0.19 -36.51 -29.83
C LEU A 142 -0.40 -36.77 -31.21
N MET A 143 0.42 -36.62 -32.24
CA MET A 143 -0.05 -36.69 -33.64
C MET A 143 0.68 -37.73 -34.44
N ILE A 144 -0.08 -38.48 -35.29
CA ILE A 144 0.43 -39.33 -36.35
C ILE A 144 -0.17 -38.82 -37.66
N ASP A 145 0.67 -38.53 -38.66
CA ASP A 145 0.26 -38.07 -39.99
C ASP A 145 -0.74 -36.89 -39.95
N GLY A 146 -0.62 -36.02 -38.93
CA GLY A 146 -1.46 -34.84 -38.75
C GLY A 146 -2.79 -35.09 -38.04
N GLU A 147 -3.11 -36.35 -37.64
CA GLU A 147 -4.26 -36.65 -36.80
C GLU A 147 -3.86 -36.85 -35.33
N VAL A 148 -4.74 -36.44 -34.42
CA VAL A 148 -4.49 -36.54 -32.97
C VAL A 148 -4.84 -37.96 -32.55
N VAL A 149 -3.85 -38.67 -32.00
CA VAL A 149 -4.01 -40.08 -31.49
C VAL A 149 -4.08 -40.15 -29.98
N GLY A 150 -3.74 -39.06 -29.30
CA GLY A 150 -3.81 -38.97 -27.85
C GLY A 150 -3.33 -37.60 -27.35
N VAL A 151 -3.33 -37.41 -26.03
CA VAL A 151 -2.91 -36.17 -25.37
C VAL A 151 -2.03 -36.54 -24.17
N MET A 152 -0.85 -35.89 -24.07
CA MET A 152 -0.06 -35.86 -22.83
C MET A 152 -0.47 -34.66 -22.04
N ARG A 153 -0.90 -34.88 -20.81
CA ARG A 153 -1.37 -33.80 -19.90
C ARG A 153 -0.53 -33.78 -18.64
N TYR A 154 -0.06 -32.57 -18.30
CA TYR A 154 0.70 -32.29 -17.10
C TYR A 154 -0.14 -31.42 -16.19
N VAL A 155 -0.40 -31.86 -14.95
CA VAL A 155 -1.26 -31.20 -13.99
C VAL A 155 -0.46 -30.88 -12.74
N THR A 156 -0.61 -29.68 -12.21
CA THR A 156 0.02 -29.27 -10.95
C THR A 156 -0.95 -28.50 -10.06
N SER A 157 -0.86 -28.75 -8.75
CA SER A 157 -1.62 -28.02 -7.76
C SER A 157 -1.07 -26.59 -7.58
N LEU A 158 -1.95 -25.60 -7.58
CA LEU A 158 -1.62 -24.20 -7.33
C LEU A 158 -1.64 -23.84 -5.84
N ASN A 159 -2.09 -24.73 -4.96
CA ASN A 159 -2.24 -24.46 -3.53
C ASN A 159 -0.94 -23.97 -2.86
N LYS A 160 0.21 -24.51 -3.26
CA LYS A 160 1.52 -24.08 -2.72
C LYS A 160 1.89 -22.68 -3.22
N VAL A 161 1.62 -22.39 -4.50
CA VAL A 161 1.88 -21.07 -5.12
C VAL A 161 0.98 -20.03 -4.51
N ASP A 162 -0.31 -20.31 -4.37
CA ASP A 162 -1.29 -19.44 -3.76
C ASP A 162 -0.91 -19.08 -2.32
N LYS A 163 -0.51 -20.07 -1.51
CA LYS A 163 -0.01 -19.84 -0.16
C LYS A 163 1.24 -18.95 -0.14
N GLN A 164 2.18 -19.17 -1.06
CA GLN A 164 3.38 -18.32 -1.15
C GLN A 164 3.01 -16.88 -1.51
N ILE A 165 2.11 -16.66 -2.46
CA ILE A 165 1.62 -15.34 -2.82
C ILE A 165 0.96 -14.66 -1.61
N ILE A 166 0.10 -15.37 -0.87
CA ILE A 166 -0.56 -14.84 0.33
C ILE A 166 0.47 -14.40 1.38
N ILE A 167 1.50 -15.22 1.63
CA ILE A 167 2.56 -14.89 2.60
C ILE A 167 3.32 -13.62 2.16
N ILE A 168 3.69 -13.52 0.88
CA ILE A 168 4.42 -12.37 0.34
C ILE A 168 3.57 -11.10 0.45
N VAL A 169 2.28 -11.18 0.12
CA VAL A 169 1.34 -10.06 0.25
C VAL A 169 1.14 -9.66 1.72
N ALA A 170 1.08 -10.64 2.64
CA ALA A 170 0.98 -10.36 4.08
C ALA A 170 2.23 -9.63 4.60
N ILE A 171 3.43 -10.02 4.14
CA ILE A 171 4.68 -9.32 4.47
C ILE A 171 4.65 -7.88 3.93
N ALA A 172 4.23 -7.68 2.68
CA ALA A 172 4.13 -6.35 2.08
C ALA A 172 3.14 -5.45 2.84
N LEU A 173 2.00 -6.00 3.27
CA LEU A 173 1.04 -5.30 4.14
C LEU A 173 1.65 -4.95 5.51
N GLY A 174 2.42 -5.86 6.11
CA GLY A 174 3.13 -5.62 7.36
C GLY A 174 4.13 -4.45 7.25
N ILE A 175 4.89 -4.40 6.16
CA ILE A 175 5.80 -3.29 5.85
C ILE A 175 5.01 -1.99 5.68
N GLY A 176 3.91 -2.03 4.93
CA GLY A 176 3.02 -0.87 4.73
C GLY A 176 2.47 -0.30 6.03
N LEU A 177 2.03 -1.17 6.95
CA LEU A 177 1.59 -0.77 8.29
C LEU A 177 2.73 -0.15 9.12
N GLY A 178 3.95 -0.68 9.00
CA GLY A 178 5.15 -0.10 9.63
C GLY A 178 5.43 1.32 9.14
N ILE A 179 5.33 1.56 7.82
CA ILE A 179 5.48 2.90 7.22
C ILE A 179 4.40 3.86 7.76
N LEU A 180 3.13 3.42 7.81
CA LEU A 180 2.04 4.24 8.36
C LEU A 180 2.26 4.57 9.83
N GLY A 181 2.78 3.62 10.63
CA GLY A 181 3.17 3.85 12.01
C GLY A 181 4.27 4.91 12.13
N MET A 182 5.31 4.82 11.31
CA MET A 182 6.39 5.81 11.28
C MET A 182 5.88 7.21 10.92
N VAL A 183 5.03 7.32 9.90
CA VAL A 183 4.39 8.58 9.50
C VAL A 183 3.51 9.14 10.62
N TYR A 184 2.76 8.30 11.32
CA TYR A 184 1.94 8.72 12.46
C TYR A 184 2.82 9.31 13.59
N PHE A 185 3.88 8.65 13.99
CA PHE A 185 4.81 9.18 15.02
C PHE A 185 5.52 10.45 14.57
N SER A 186 5.94 10.53 13.29
CA SER A 186 6.51 11.74 12.71
C SER A 186 5.53 12.93 12.76
N ASN A 187 4.27 12.69 12.45
CA ASN A 187 3.23 13.74 12.56
C ASN A 187 3.00 14.19 14.02
N LEU A 188 3.04 13.27 14.99
CA LEU A 188 2.95 13.64 16.40
C LEU A 188 4.13 14.51 16.84
N TYR A 189 5.34 14.16 16.40
CA TYR A 189 6.54 14.96 16.65
C TYR A 189 6.40 16.37 16.05
N PHE A 190 6.01 16.48 14.79
CA PHE A 190 5.78 17.76 14.10
C PHE A 190 4.75 18.64 14.81
N ILE A 191 3.64 18.05 15.24
CA ILE A 191 2.61 18.79 15.96
C ILE A 191 3.17 19.38 17.26
N ARG A 192 3.92 18.58 18.04
CA ARG A 192 4.47 19.03 19.33
C ARG A 192 5.62 20.02 19.19
N SER A 193 6.46 19.89 18.15
CA SER A 193 7.65 20.74 17.98
C SER A 193 7.37 22.04 17.23
N ILE A 194 6.34 22.09 16.38
CA ILE A 194 6.07 23.26 15.54
C ILE A 194 4.66 23.81 15.77
N VAL A 195 3.63 22.99 15.62
CA VAL A 195 2.24 23.48 15.60
C VAL A 195 1.82 24.03 16.98
N ASP A 196 2.16 23.31 18.04
CA ASP A 196 1.78 23.68 19.40
C ASP A 196 2.48 24.95 19.89
N PRO A 197 3.82 25.13 19.72
CA PRO A 197 4.49 26.38 20.02
C PRO A 197 3.94 27.57 19.25
N VAL A 198 3.75 27.45 17.92
CA VAL A 198 3.18 28.52 17.10
C VAL A 198 1.76 28.90 17.55
N ALA A 199 0.94 27.91 17.93
CA ALA A 199 -0.38 28.19 18.49
C ALA A 199 -0.29 28.98 19.83
N GLY A 200 0.66 28.62 20.70
CA GLY A 200 0.92 29.31 21.97
C GLY A 200 1.37 30.73 21.75
N ILE A 201 2.29 30.99 20.82
CA ILE A 201 2.75 32.32 20.43
C ILE A 201 1.57 33.18 19.93
N THR A 202 0.74 32.60 19.06
CA THR A 202 -0.46 33.24 18.50
C THR A 202 -1.43 33.65 19.62
N GLU A 203 -1.67 32.80 20.59
CA GLU A 203 -2.56 33.06 21.72
C GLU A 203 -2.02 34.16 22.61
N THR A 204 -0.71 34.15 22.91
CA THR A 204 -0.06 35.20 23.70
C THR A 204 -0.09 36.55 22.97
N ALA A 205 0.16 36.59 21.67
CA ALA A 205 0.05 37.78 20.85
C ALA A 205 -1.37 38.40 20.90
N LYS A 206 -2.42 37.55 20.87
CA LYS A 206 -3.81 38.00 21.05
C LYS A 206 -4.06 38.60 22.45
N ARG A 207 -3.49 37.99 23.50
CA ARG A 207 -3.61 38.54 24.88
C ARG A 207 -2.92 39.90 25.02
N ILE A 208 -1.74 40.07 24.40
CA ILE A 208 -1.05 41.36 24.36
C ILE A 208 -1.91 42.41 23.65
N ALA A 209 -2.47 42.07 22.48
CA ALA A 209 -3.38 42.94 21.74
C ALA A 209 -4.65 43.32 22.52
N ALA A 210 -5.10 42.44 23.42
CA ALA A 210 -6.25 42.67 24.31
C ALA A 210 -5.89 43.43 25.62
N GLY A 211 -4.66 43.94 25.75
CA GLY A 211 -4.22 44.76 26.89
C GLY A 211 -3.46 44.01 27.99
N SER A 212 -3.18 42.71 27.81
CA SER A 212 -2.36 41.97 28.77
C SER A 212 -0.86 42.15 28.46
N TYR A 213 -0.34 43.33 28.78
CA TYR A 213 1.05 43.69 28.51
C TYR A 213 2.03 43.07 29.51
N GLY A 214 3.27 42.77 29.07
CA GLY A 214 4.32 42.18 29.89
C GLY A 214 4.23 40.69 30.09
N VAL A 215 3.26 40.01 29.46
CA VAL A 215 3.19 38.55 29.45
C VAL A 215 4.32 37.96 28.59
N GLN A 216 5.01 36.95 29.11
CA GLN A 216 6.10 36.27 28.43
C GLN A 216 5.76 34.81 28.12
N ILE A 217 6.35 34.27 27.04
CA ILE A 217 6.30 32.90 26.63
C ILE A 217 7.64 32.25 27.00
N GLU A 218 7.59 31.03 27.59
CA GLU A 218 8.79 30.27 27.88
C GLU A 218 9.46 29.81 26.56
N LYS A 219 10.71 30.18 26.35
CA LYS A 219 11.51 29.73 25.23
C LYS A 219 11.89 28.29 25.43
N ARG A 220 11.48 27.41 24.48
CA ARG A 220 11.72 25.93 24.55
C ARG A 220 12.70 25.43 23.49
N TYR A 221 12.94 26.22 22.46
CA TYR A 221 13.74 25.83 21.29
C TYR A 221 14.73 26.93 20.93
N ASP A 222 15.92 26.55 20.43
CA ASP A 222 16.95 27.45 19.91
C ASP A 222 16.97 27.40 18.37
N ASP A 223 15.79 27.60 17.77
CA ASP A 223 15.55 27.63 16.33
C ASP A 223 14.73 28.85 15.95
N GLU A 224 14.15 28.92 14.75
CA GLU A 224 13.32 30.00 14.26
C GLU A 224 12.07 30.22 15.14
N ILE A 225 11.55 29.17 15.77
CA ILE A 225 10.43 29.25 16.73
C ILE A 225 10.90 29.93 18.01
N GLY A 226 12.12 29.61 18.47
CA GLY A 226 12.74 30.28 19.59
C GLY A 226 12.99 31.77 19.34
N ALA A 227 13.52 32.12 18.16
CA ALA A 227 13.72 33.50 17.74
C ALA A 227 12.39 34.30 17.65
N LEU A 228 11.33 33.66 17.16
CA LEU A 228 9.99 34.26 17.14
C LEU A 228 9.47 34.49 18.57
N THR A 229 9.70 33.52 19.47
CA THR A 229 9.31 33.63 20.89
C THR A 229 10.00 34.84 21.54
N ASP A 230 11.32 34.98 21.36
CA ASP A 230 12.09 36.11 21.87
C ASP A 230 11.55 37.46 21.34
N THR A 231 11.28 37.54 20.04
CA THR A 231 10.72 38.76 19.41
C THR A 231 9.37 39.16 20.00
N ILE A 232 8.48 38.22 20.23
CA ILE A 232 7.15 38.49 20.83
C ILE A 232 7.31 38.91 22.31
N ASN A 233 8.23 38.29 23.06
CA ASN A 233 8.53 38.65 24.44
C ASN A 233 9.07 40.08 24.53
N ASP A 234 10.02 40.45 23.67
CA ASP A 234 10.57 41.82 23.60
C ASP A 234 9.50 42.84 23.25
N MET A 235 8.63 42.53 22.27
CA MET A 235 7.51 43.40 21.93
C MET A 235 6.57 43.59 23.13
N SER A 236 6.23 42.55 23.86
CA SER A 236 5.37 42.57 25.03
C SER A 236 5.94 43.48 26.14
N LEU A 237 7.26 43.38 26.41
CA LEU A 237 7.95 44.21 27.38
C LEU A 237 7.97 45.68 26.97
N LYS A 238 8.28 46.01 25.71
CA LYS A 238 8.31 47.38 25.20
C LYS A 238 6.93 48.05 25.27
N ILE A 239 5.86 47.34 24.93
CA ILE A 239 4.49 47.83 25.05
C ILE A 239 4.16 48.10 26.52
N ASN A 240 4.50 47.17 27.43
CA ASN A 240 4.27 47.36 28.87
C ASN A 240 5.00 48.61 29.43
N GLN A 241 6.24 48.83 29.02
CA GLN A 241 7.02 50.05 29.40
C GLN A 241 6.36 51.32 28.87
N SER A 242 5.94 51.31 27.59
CA SER A 242 5.26 52.47 26.98
C SER A 242 3.95 52.81 27.69
N GLU A 243 3.14 51.81 28.02
CA GLU A 243 1.88 52.03 28.75
C GLU A 243 2.11 52.55 30.17
N LYS A 244 3.15 52.07 30.88
CA LYS A 244 3.53 52.59 32.18
C LYS A 244 3.92 54.05 32.10
N MET A 245 4.81 54.45 31.17
CA MET A 245 5.22 55.84 30.96
C MET A 245 4.04 56.75 30.61
N LYS A 246 3.13 56.29 29.76
CA LYS A 246 1.90 57.00 29.41
C LYS A 246 1.02 57.24 30.64
N ASN A 247 0.82 56.25 31.50
CA ASN A 247 -0.01 56.32 32.70
C ASN A 247 0.65 57.23 33.75
N GLU A 248 2.00 57.20 33.91
CA GLU A 248 2.76 58.10 34.77
C GLU A 248 2.66 59.54 34.27
N PHE A 249 2.78 59.79 32.97
CA PHE A 249 2.60 61.07 32.35
C PHE A 249 1.20 61.67 32.60
N ILE A 250 0.14 60.84 32.36
CA ILE A 250 -1.24 61.30 32.62
C ILE A 250 -1.45 61.61 34.11
N SER A 251 -0.87 60.84 35.02
CA SER A 251 -0.95 61.07 36.46
C SER A 251 -0.24 62.37 36.85
N SER A 252 0.97 62.65 36.33
CA SER A 252 1.71 63.85 36.61
C SER A 252 1.01 65.12 36.12
N VAL A 253 0.44 65.04 34.90
CA VAL A 253 -0.35 66.14 34.34
C VAL A 253 -1.63 66.39 35.13
N SER A 254 -2.27 65.31 35.65
CA SER A 254 -3.48 65.48 36.44
C SER A 254 -3.25 66.00 37.86
N HIS A 255 -2.01 65.89 38.38
CA HIS A 255 -1.63 66.41 39.69
C HIS A 255 -0.99 67.82 39.66
N GLU A 256 -0.73 68.42 38.48
CA GLU A 256 -0.32 69.80 38.40
C GLU A 256 -1.55 70.69 38.69
N PRO A 257 -1.63 71.38 39.88
CA PRO A 257 -2.75 72.26 40.14
C PRO A 257 -2.63 73.45 39.18
N VAL A 258 -3.70 73.68 38.40
CA VAL A 258 -3.86 74.93 37.66
C VAL A 258 -3.87 76.03 38.68
N SER A 259 -2.69 76.64 38.93
CA SER A 259 -2.54 77.86 39.73
C SER A 259 -3.16 79.06 38.97
N TYR A 260 -4.47 79.26 39.15
CA TYR A 260 -5.07 80.50 38.70
C TYR A 260 -4.51 81.57 39.56
N THR A 261 -3.48 82.26 39.09
CA THR A 261 -3.09 83.63 39.63
C THR A 261 -4.25 84.52 39.29
N HIS A 262 -5.05 84.79 40.29
CA HIS A 262 -6.00 85.90 40.30
C HIS A 262 -5.22 87.20 40.10
N LEU A 263 -5.27 87.77 38.91
CA LEU A 263 -4.88 89.14 38.65
C LEU A 263 -5.96 90.06 39.23
N THR A 264 -5.79 90.43 40.49
CA THR A 264 -6.58 91.51 41.09
C THR A 264 -6.08 92.81 40.52
N LEU A 265 -6.85 93.41 39.63
CA LEU A 265 -6.70 94.79 39.23
C LEU A 265 -6.97 95.70 40.42
N PRO A 266 -6.11 96.73 40.76
CA PRO A 266 -6.40 97.68 41.81
C PRO A 266 -7.46 98.68 41.29
N THR A 267 -8.62 98.69 41.92
CA THR A 267 -9.62 99.77 41.77
C THR A 267 -9.08 101.04 42.41
N ASN A 268 -8.73 102.03 41.59
CA ASN A 268 -8.38 103.38 42.01
C ASN A 268 -9.68 104.17 42.19
N SER A 269 -10.07 104.37 43.43
CA SER A 269 -11.15 105.35 43.80
C SER A 269 -10.53 106.66 44.12
N ARG A 270 -10.87 107.70 43.36
CA ARG A 270 -10.75 109.08 43.72
C ARG A 270 -12.10 109.78 43.54
N VAL A 271 -12.51 110.46 44.64
CA VAL A 271 -13.43 111.51 44.92
C VAL A 271 -14.89 111.16 45.05
#